data_a2b642538a3e17c98fee3c3c581588b2
#
_entry.id   a2b642538a3e17c98fee3c3c581588b2
#
_cell.length_a   1.000
_cell.length_b   1.000
_cell.length_c   1.000
_cell.angle_alpha   90.00
_cell.angle_beta   90.00
_cell.angle_gamma   90.00
#
_symmetry.space_group_name_H-M   'P 1'
#
loop_
_entity.id
_entity.type
_entity.pdbx_description
1 polymer ?
#
loop_
_entity_poly.entity_id
_entity_poly.type
_entity_poly.pdbx_seq_one_letter_code
_entity_poly.pdbx_strand_id
1 'polypeptide(L)'
;EPDYIIIQDPTLLDGTDVLAGAKKEAIVLINTEKKKLDMPGVNVKPLSATELALEVIGKPIINTTILGAFAALSGLISLGAVEKAIRKRFIGDLAQRNVLAAKKGFEIISHN
;
A
#
# COMPACT_ATOMS: atom_id res chain seq x y z
N GLU A 1 -20.36 1.74 2.74
CA GLU A 1 -19.50 2.58 1.90
C GLU A 1 -18.07 2.57 2.45
N PRO A 2 -17.08 2.08 1.70
CA PRO A 2 -15.70 2.03 2.20
C PRO A 2 -15.08 3.43 2.33
N ASP A 3 -14.29 3.61 3.38
CA ASP A 3 -13.50 4.83 3.58
C ASP A 3 -12.16 4.75 2.86
N TYR A 4 -11.64 3.55 2.71
CA TYR A 4 -10.36 3.27 2.05
C TYR A 4 -10.51 2.12 1.09
N ILE A 5 -9.86 2.22 -0.05
CA ILE A 5 -9.85 1.17 -1.06
C ILE A 5 -8.39 0.90 -1.42
N ILE A 6 -8.00 -0.36 -1.37
CA ILE A 6 -6.65 -0.78 -1.75
C ILE A 6 -6.74 -1.58 -3.03
N ILE A 7 -6.05 -1.13 -4.06
CA ILE A 7 -6.01 -1.80 -5.35
C ILE A 7 -4.60 -2.34 -5.54
N GLN A 8 -4.44 -3.65 -5.41
CA GLN A 8 -3.15 -4.31 -5.52
C GLN A 8 -2.74 -4.54 -6.98
N ASP A 9 -3.70 -4.68 -7.86
CA ASP A 9 -3.46 -4.91 -9.29
C ASP A 9 -4.20 -3.82 -10.08
N PRO A 10 -3.46 -2.88 -10.71
CA PRO A 10 -4.08 -1.77 -11.43
C PRO A 10 -4.88 -2.20 -12.66
N THR A 11 -4.69 -3.42 -13.16
CA THR A 11 -5.48 -3.90 -14.30
C THR A 11 -6.95 -4.08 -13.94
N LEU A 12 -7.27 -4.20 -12.65
CA LEU A 12 -8.66 -4.30 -12.18
C LEU A 12 -9.48 -3.05 -12.51
N LEU A 13 -8.83 -1.92 -12.72
CA LEU A 13 -9.52 -0.67 -13.07
C LEU A 13 -10.11 -0.70 -14.47
N ASP A 14 -9.57 -1.53 -15.35
CA ASP A 14 -9.96 -1.57 -16.76
C ASP A 14 -11.23 -2.39 -17.04
N GLY A 15 -11.52 -3.35 -16.19
CA GLY A 15 -12.63 -4.28 -16.44
C GLY A 15 -13.71 -4.33 -15.38
N THR A 16 -13.53 -3.61 -14.26
CA THR A 16 -14.44 -3.70 -13.12
C THR A 16 -14.62 -2.34 -12.48
N ASP A 17 -15.83 -2.06 -12.05
CA ASP A 17 -16.08 -0.83 -11.30
C ASP A 17 -15.74 -1.07 -9.81
N VAL A 18 -14.45 -1.10 -9.51
CA VAL A 18 -13.94 -1.35 -8.16
C VAL A 18 -14.23 -0.18 -7.21
N LEU A 19 -14.61 0.97 -7.76
CA LEU A 19 -14.90 2.15 -6.97
C LEU A 19 -16.40 2.31 -6.70
N ALA A 20 -17.22 1.40 -7.18
CA ALA A 20 -18.66 1.44 -6.97
C ALA A 20 -18.99 1.40 -5.47
N GLY A 21 -19.86 2.29 -5.03
CA GLY A 21 -20.26 2.37 -3.62
C GLY A 21 -19.26 3.05 -2.70
N ALA A 22 -18.13 3.52 -3.23
CA ALA A 22 -17.15 4.25 -2.43
C ALA A 22 -17.70 5.62 -2.02
N LYS A 23 -17.32 6.07 -0.83
CA LYS A 23 -17.64 7.43 -0.40
C LYS A 23 -16.92 8.44 -1.27
N LYS A 24 -17.50 9.64 -1.40
CA LYS A 24 -16.89 10.72 -2.15
C LYS A 24 -15.49 11.09 -1.63
N GLU A 25 -15.30 11.00 -0.31
CA GLU A 25 -14.02 11.31 0.33
C GLU A 25 -13.12 10.07 0.49
N ALA A 26 -13.51 8.93 -0.05
CA ALA A 26 -12.72 7.72 0.07
C ALA A 26 -11.33 7.90 -0.53
N ILE A 27 -10.33 7.33 0.11
CA ILE A 27 -8.96 7.39 -0.35
C ILE A 27 -8.61 6.04 -1.00
N VAL A 28 -8.05 6.10 -2.19
CA VAL A 28 -7.69 4.91 -2.97
C VAL A 28 -6.17 4.78 -2.99
N LEU A 29 -5.65 3.73 -2.36
CA LEU A 29 -4.25 3.38 -2.43
C LEU A 29 -4.10 2.36 -3.54
N ILE A 30 -3.32 2.69 -4.57
CA ILE A 30 -3.19 1.82 -5.73
C ILE A 30 -1.72 1.46 -5.98
N ASN A 31 -1.46 0.17 -6.19
CA ASN A 31 -0.14 -0.32 -6.58
C ASN A 31 0.07 -0.06 -8.06
N THR A 32 0.90 0.91 -8.38
CA THR A 32 1.21 1.27 -9.77
C THR A 32 2.55 1.97 -9.84
N GLU A 33 3.22 1.82 -10.97
CA GLU A 33 4.47 2.54 -11.25
C GLU A 33 4.22 3.97 -11.69
N LYS A 34 3.00 4.30 -12.08
CA LYS A 34 2.63 5.65 -12.49
C LYS A 34 2.61 6.58 -11.30
N LYS A 35 3.30 7.71 -11.40
CA LYS A 35 3.36 8.68 -10.31
C LYS A 35 2.09 9.51 -10.18
N LYS A 36 1.35 9.65 -11.26
CA LYS A 36 0.07 10.36 -11.27
C LYS A 36 -0.96 9.54 -12.02
N LEU A 37 -2.15 9.47 -11.46
CA LEU A 37 -3.30 8.86 -12.10
C LEU A 37 -4.42 9.90 -12.18
N ASP A 38 -4.94 10.06 -13.38
CA ASP A 38 -6.05 10.98 -13.62
C ASP A 38 -7.37 10.24 -13.37
N MET A 39 -7.86 10.34 -12.16
CA MET A 39 -9.14 9.73 -11.76
C MET A 39 -10.01 10.82 -11.13
N PRO A 40 -10.77 11.56 -11.94
CA PRO A 40 -11.59 12.67 -11.45
C PRO A 40 -12.57 12.24 -10.35
N GLY A 41 -12.68 13.06 -9.31
CA GLY A 41 -13.58 12.79 -8.20
C GLY A 41 -13.08 11.76 -7.21
N VAL A 42 -11.84 11.28 -7.36
CA VAL A 42 -11.27 10.25 -6.50
C VAL A 42 -9.95 10.75 -5.92
N ASN A 43 -9.75 10.54 -4.62
CA ASN A 43 -8.48 10.85 -3.96
C ASN A 43 -7.57 9.63 -4.07
N VAL A 44 -6.64 9.66 -5.02
CA VAL A 44 -5.77 8.53 -5.32
C VAL A 44 -4.38 8.74 -4.75
N LYS A 45 -3.85 7.72 -4.10
CA LYS A 45 -2.46 7.67 -3.61
C LYS A 45 -1.75 6.53 -4.32
N PRO A 46 -0.95 6.82 -5.35
CA PRO A 46 -0.19 5.77 -6.03
C PRO A 46 1.03 5.35 -5.23
N LEU A 47 1.37 4.08 -5.31
CA LEU A 47 2.55 3.52 -4.66
C LEU A 47 3.10 2.40 -5.53
N SER A 48 4.39 2.47 -5.86
CA SER A 48 5.05 1.42 -6.63
C SER A 48 5.49 0.28 -5.70
N ALA A 49 4.50 -0.44 -5.15
CA ALA A 49 4.74 -1.47 -4.13
C ALA A 49 5.51 -2.66 -4.69
N THR A 50 5.26 -3.03 -5.95
CA THR A 50 5.97 -4.15 -6.58
C THR A 50 7.46 -3.84 -6.72
N GLU A 51 7.82 -2.66 -7.19
CA GLU A 51 9.23 -2.26 -7.30
C GLU A 51 9.91 -2.22 -5.94
N LEU A 52 9.23 -1.68 -4.93
CA LEU A 52 9.78 -1.64 -3.57
C LEU A 52 10.00 -3.04 -3.03
N ALA A 53 9.07 -3.94 -3.24
CA ALA A 53 9.19 -5.32 -2.77
C ALA A 53 10.38 -6.02 -3.46
N LEU A 54 10.53 -5.84 -4.77
CA LEU A 54 11.64 -6.43 -5.51
C LEU A 54 12.99 -5.87 -5.04
N GLU A 55 13.04 -4.56 -4.80
CA GLU A 55 14.28 -3.89 -4.35
C GLU A 55 14.67 -4.31 -2.93
N VAL A 56 13.72 -4.34 -2.01
CA VAL A 56 13.98 -4.52 -0.58
C VAL A 56 13.94 -6.00 -0.16
N ILE A 57 12.98 -6.75 -0.68
CA ILE A 57 12.76 -8.15 -0.30
C ILE A 57 13.40 -9.11 -1.30
N GLY A 58 13.47 -8.70 -2.57
CA GLY A 58 13.96 -9.52 -3.66
C GLY A 58 12.88 -10.35 -4.34
N LYS A 59 11.63 -10.21 -3.90
CA LYS A 59 10.47 -10.91 -4.45
C LYS A 59 9.30 -9.93 -4.55
N PRO A 60 8.37 -10.14 -5.49
CA PRO A 60 7.22 -9.23 -5.65
C PRO A 60 6.12 -9.47 -4.61
N ILE A 61 6.51 -9.59 -3.34
CA ILE A 61 5.59 -9.78 -2.22
C ILE A 61 5.23 -8.38 -1.70
N ILE A 62 4.07 -7.88 -2.10
CA ILE A 62 3.70 -6.48 -1.86
C ILE A 62 2.92 -6.23 -0.57
N ASN A 63 2.45 -7.30 0.09
CA ASN A 63 1.52 -7.16 1.22
C ASN A 63 2.06 -6.29 2.36
N THR A 64 3.32 -6.49 2.74
CA THR A 64 3.92 -5.73 3.84
C THR A 64 4.16 -4.27 3.47
N THR A 65 4.57 -4.01 2.23
CA THR A 65 4.75 -2.65 1.73
C THR A 65 3.42 -1.88 1.77
N ILE A 66 2.36 -2.52 1.27
CA ILE A 66 1.02 -1.93 1.26
C ILE A 66 0.50 -1.71 2.69
N LEU A 67 0.76 -2.66 3.59
CA LEU A 67 0.34 -2.51 4.98
C LEU A 67 1.00 -1.30 5.65
N GLY A 68 2.29 -1.09 5.39
CA GLY A 68 2.99 0.09 5.88
C GLY A 68 2.43 1.39 5.31
N ALA A 69 2.15 1.40 4.02
CA ALA A 69 1.53 2.54 3.35
C ALA A 69 0.13 2.83 3.92
N PHE A 70 -0.65 1.78 4.15
CA PHE A 70 -1.99 1.92 4.73
C PHE A 70 -1.93 2.50 6.16
N ALA A 71 -0.94 2.08 6.93
CA ALA A 71 -0.74 2.62 8.29
C ALA A 71 -0.53 4.15 8.22
N ALA A 72 0.30 4.62 7.28
CA ALA A 72 0.53 6.05 7.08
C ALA A 72 -0.73 6.77 6.62
N LEU A 73 -1.45 6.15 5.68
CA LEU A 73 -2.61 6.75 5.04
C LEU A 73 -3.77 6.91 6.01
N SER A 74 -4.06 5.87 6.77
CA SER A 74 -5.26 5.80 7.61
C SER A 74 -5.06 6.29 9.03
N GLY A 75 -3.86 6.13 9.57
CA GLY A 75 -3.62 6.38 10.99
C GLY A 75 -4.31 5.40 11.91
N LEU A 76 -4.96 4.37 11.36
CA LEU A 76 -5.72 3.39 12.14
C LEU A 76 -4.82 2.38 12.85
N ILE A 77 -3.64 2.14 12.30
CA ILE A 77 -2.63 1.27 12.91
C ILE A 77 -1.29 1.99 12.90
N SER A 78 -0.44 1.69 13.88
CA SER A 78 0.88 2.30 13.94
C SER A 78 1.89 1.49 13.14
N LEU A 79 2.95 2.14 12.70
CA LEU A 79 4.06 1.44 12.04
C LEU A 79 4.70 0.42 12.99
N GLY A 80 4.78 0.76 14.29
CA GLY A 80 5.28 -0.18 15.30
C GLY A 80 4.46 -1.45 15.40
N ALA A 81 3.12 -1.34 15.30
CA ALA A 81 2.23 -2.51 15.31
C ALA A 81 2.44 -3.37 14.05
N VAL A 82 2.63 -2.71 12.89
CA VAL A 82 2.92 -3.41 11.63
C VAL A 82 4.24 -4.18 11.75
N GLU A 83 5.28 -3.54 12.25
CA GLU A 83 6.59 -4.17 12.44
C GLU A 83 6.48 -5.39 13.35
N LYS A 84 5.75 -5.26 14.45
CA LYS A 84 5.56 -6.34 15.40
C LYS A 84 4.85 -7.54 14.77
N ALA A 85 3.82 -7.29 13.98
CA ALA A 85 3.09 -8.32 13.26
C ALA A 85 3.99 -9.05 12.24
N ILE A 86 4.81 -8.30 11.53
CA ILE A 86 5.76 -8.87 10.56
C ILE A 86 6.75 -9.79 11.25
N ARG A 87 7.29 -9.37 12.40
CA ARG A 87 8.27 -10.17 13.13
C ARG A 87 7.69 -11.43 13.74
N LYS A 88 6.38 -11.49 13.90
CA LYS A 88 5.69 -12.73 14.32
C LYS A 88 5.52 -13.70 13.16
N ARG A 89 5.45 -13.21 11.94
CA ARG A 89 5.13 -14.00 10.75
C ARG A 89 6.34 -14.48 9.99
N PHE A 90 7.42 -13.69 10.02
CA PHE A 90 8.64 -13.97 9.28
C PHE A 90 9.81 -14.10 10.25
N ILE A 91 10.82 -14.87 9.87
CA ILE A 91 11.99 -15.15 10.70
C ILE A 91 13.24 -14.59 10.04
N GLY A 92 14.16 -14.06 10.86
CA GLY A 92 15.50 -13.68 10.46
C GLY A 92 15.55 -12.56 9.43
N ASP A 93 16.36 -12.74 8.41
CA ASP A 93 16.59 -11.73 7.37
C ASP A 93 15.31 -11.38 6.61
N LEU A 94 14.44 -12.35 6.38
CA LEU A 94 13.19 -12.12 5.67
C LEU A 94 12.28 -11.19 6.48
N ALA A 95 12.24 -11.36 7.80
CA ALA A 95 11.49 -10.46 8.67
C ALA A 95 12.04 -9.04 8.58
N GLN A 96 13.36 -8.89 8.61
CA GLN A 96 14.01 -7.59 8.54
C GLN A 96 13.70 -6.89 7.22
N ARG A 97 13.75 -7.60 6.11
CA ARG A 97 13.45 -7.06 4.78
C ARG A 97 12.00 -6.64 4.64
N ASN A 98 11.08 -7.42 5.18
CA ASN A 98 9.66 -7.08 5.17
C ASN A 98 9.37 -5.85 6.04
N VAL A 99 10.02 -5.74 7.18
CA VAL A 99 9.92 -4.54 8.03
C VAL A 99 10.41 -3.31 7.26
N LEU A 100 11.53 -3.43 6.56
CA LEU A 100 12.07 -2.32 5.79
C LEU A 100 11.13 -1.91 4.65
N ALA A 101 10.53 -2.89 3.97
CA ALA A 101 9.56 -2.62 2.92
C ALA A 101 8.33 -1.87 3.45
N ALA A 102 7.82 -2.29 4.62
CA ALA A 102 6.71 -1.60 5.27
C ALA A 102 7.08 -0.16 5.65
N LYS A 103 8.28 0.04 6.19
CA LYS A 103 8.76 1.39 6.55
C LYS A 103 8.86 2.29 5.32
N LYS A 104 9.36 1.77 4.22
CA LYS A 104 9.45 2.53 2.97
C LYS A 104 8.08 2.91 2.43
N GLY A 105 7.13 1.99 2.44
CA GLY A 105 5.76 2.28 2.06
C GLY A 105 5.14 3.36 2.93
N PHE A 106 5.36 3.26 4.23
CA PHE A 106 4.90 4.26 5.19
C PHE A 106 5.50 5.65 4.89
N GLU A 107 6.81 5.72 4.67
CA GLU A 107 7.50 6.98 4.40
C GLU A 107 7.00 7.64 3.12
N ILE A 108 6.86 6.87 2.04
CA ILE A 108 6.42 7.41 0.76
C ILE A 108 5.03 8.03 0.87
N ILE A 109 4.10 7.33 1.51
CA ILE A 109 2.74 7.84 1.66
C ILE A 109 2.68 9.00 2.64
N SER A 110 3.49 8.98 3.70
CA SER A 110 3.55 10.06 4.68
C SER A 110 4.01 11.39 4.07
N HIS A 111 4.82 11.34 3.01
CA HIS A 111 5.38 12.52 2.36
C HIS A 111 4.61 12.96 1.11
N ASN A 112 3.53 12.30 0.81
CA ASN A 112 2.70 12.66 -0.35
C ASN A 112 1.55 13.59 -0.01
#